data_a62842ad8b10224951f2cc366c88f92a
#
_entry.id   a62842ad8b10224951f2cc366c88f92a
#
_cell.length_a   1.000
_cell.length_b   1.000
_cell.length_c   1.000
_cell.angle_alpha   90.00
_cell.angle_beta   90.00
_cell.angle_gamma   90.00
#
_symmetry.space_group_name_H-M   'P 1'
#
loop_
_entity.id
_entity.type
_entity.pdbx_description
1 polymer ?
#
loop_
_entity_poly.entity_id
_entity_poly.type
_entity_poly.pdbx_seq_one_letter_code
_entity_poly.pdbx_strand_id
1 'polypeptide(L)'
;MNRSIGSPPDRSITAPPVTAASDWLQLNTVDAPRGGLSDWLARRIRAAIADGRLPAGSRLPATRTLAGDLRVSRGVVTEAYRRLTEDGHVAGRGRAGTVVVAVPRAAAARGVRGGSTSVRGRGDGESSGLRGLFTSSPEDLGVFDAVRAVPARIDLSPGLPDLSAFPRAAWLRAERSVLAGLTPADFGYGDPRGTPALRGAVARWLSRSRGVRCDPEDVLIVNGTAQALRLLVDVLRAEGITRVAVEEPGSLGVRQHLRPLETPPVPVDAQGIRVDALRASGAPAVLLTPAHQFPTGVVLGGERRRELMEWARDGGLVIEDDYDAEHRYDRPAVPALRALLPDQVCYAGSVSKLLAPALRLGWLLAPPAYRDALVDAKRLIDLGTAALPQLALAHLMDSGDLERHLRLVRRHHRRRRDAMIEAIGKRLPGAVVHGAAAGLHLTITWDPYAYEGGDTALATAALHHGVKTHPLSWHTQLPHAPGLVLGYAASGTAEIAEGMGVLGDLLAGGGRARGGRRGRGLGS
;
A
#
# COMPACT_ATOMS: atom_id res chain seq x y z
N MET A 1 -39.20 53.70 -44.28
CA MET A 1 -38.53 53.82 -42.96
C MET A 1 -37.76 52.58 -42.72
N ASN A 2 -36.45 52.64 -42.99
CA ASN A 2 -35.48 51.54 -42.81
C ASN A 2 -34.98 51.50 -41.35
N ARG A 3 -35.06 50.35 -40.71
CA ARG A 3 -34.27 50.08 -39.47
C ARG A 3 -33.36 48.92 -39.75
N SER A 4 -32.10 49.27 -39.88
CA SER A 4 -30.98 48.34 -39.89
C SER A 4 -30.89 47.61 -38.55
N ILE A 5 -30.81 46.27 -38.59
CA ILE A 5 -30.47 45.41 -37.41
C ILE A 5 -28.98 45.14 -37.49
N GLY A 6 -28.24 45.68 -36.51
CA GLY A 6 -26.79 45.47 -36.37
C GLY A 6 -26.46 44.04 -35.95
N SER A 7 -25.43 43.47 -36.59
CA SER A 7 -24.81 42.19 -36.25
C SER A 7 -24.09 42.27 -34.90
N PRO A 8 -24.09 41.19 -34.10
CA PRO A 8 -23.34 41.16 -32.84
C PRO A 8 -21.82 40.98 -33.08
N PRO A 9 -20.97 41.47 -32.18
CA PRO A 9 -19.52 41.43 -32.35
C PRO A 9 -18.98 40.00 -32.19
N ASP A 10 -18.14 39.67 -33.15
CA ASP A 10 -17.29 38.46 -33.18
C ASP A 10 -16.37 38.43 -31.96
N ARG A 11 -16.60 37.47 -31.06
CA ARG A 11 -15.65 37.15 -29.97
C ARG A 11 -14.69 36.10 -30.46
N SER A 12 -13.69 36.49 -31.22
CA SER A 12 -12.49 35.70 -31.44
C SER A 12 -11.76 35.58 -30.11
N ILE A 13 -11.90 34.39 -29.49
CA ILE A 13 -11.04 33.99 -28.36
C ILE A 13 -9.64 33.74 -28.93
N THR A 14 -8.79 34.74 -28.85
CA THR A 14 -7.36 34.62 -29.10
C THR A 14 -6.78 33.64 -28.07
N ALA A 15 -6.35 32.48 -28.57
CA ALA A 15 -5.55 31.54 -27.77
C ALA A 15 -4.28 32.25 -27.25
N PRO A 16 -3.90 32.06 -25.97
CA PRO A 16 -2.69 32.68 -25.45
C PRO A 16 -1.46 32.20 -26.25
N PRO A 17 -0.42 33.03 -26.39
CA PRO A 17 0.76 32.72 -27.18
C PRO A 17 1.44 31.46 -26.63
N VAL A 18 1.80 30.55 -27.52
CA VAL A 18 2.58 29.35 -27.21
C VAL A 18 3.99 29.82 -26.83
N THR A 19 4.22 30.00 -25.54
CA THR A 19 5.58 30.20 -25.00
C THR A 19 6.40 28.93 -25.28
N ALA A 20 7.66 29.09 -25.71
CA ALA A 20 8.55 27.97 -25.98
C ALA A 20 8.63 27.05 -24.76
N ALA A 21 8.58 25.73 -24.98
CA ALA A 21 8.51 24.75 -23.90
C ALA A 21 9.71 24.78 -22.95
N SER A 22 10.83 25.33 -23.38
CA SER A 22 12.05 25.55 -22.58
C SER A 22 11.88 26.63 -21.51
N ASP A 23 11.03 27.65 -21.75
CA ASP A 23 10.98 28.83 -20.88
C ASP A 23 10.27 28.56 -19.55
N TRP A 24 9.22 27.77 -19.54
CA TRP A 24 8.46 27.49 -18.33
C TRP A 24 8.98 26.29 -17.51
N LEU A 25 9.75 25.39 -18.12
CA LEU A 25 10.41 24.30 -17.41
C LEU A 25 11.80 24.68 -16.90
N GLN A 26 12.37 25.82 -17.32
CA GLN A 26 13.72 26.26 -17.00
C GLN A 26 14.75 25.13 -17.14
N LEU A 27 14.65 24.36 -18.23
CA LEU A 27 15.48 23.19 -18.48
C LEU A 27 16.77 23.63 -19.19
N ASN A 28 17.88 23.53 -18.47
CA ASN A 28 19.19 23.66 -19.07
C ASN A 28 19.85 22.27 -19.14
N THR A 29 20.07 21.75 -20.35
CA THR A 29 20.68 20.41 -20.54
C THR A 29 22.15 20.35 -20.12
N VAL A 30 22.79 21.49 -19.86
CA VAL A 30 24.16 21.56 -19.32
C VAL A 30 24.21 20.96 -17.91
N ASP A 31 23.11 21.00 -17.16
CA ASP A 31 23.00 20.45 -15.80
C ASP A 31 22.69 18.93 -15.78
N ALA A 32 22.58 18.29 -16.93
CA ALA A 32 22.24 16.89 -17.03
C ALA A 32 23.47 15.98 -16.89
N PRO A 33 23.42 14.92 -16.08
CA PRO A 33 24.51 13.97 -15.95
C PRO A 33 24.75 13.21 -17.26
N ARG A 34 26.03 12.95 -17.59
CA ARG A 34 26.41 12.16 -18.77
C ARG A 34 25.76 10.76 -18.66
N GLY A 35 24.96 10.37 -19.66
CA GLY A 35 24.33 9.04 -19.75
C GLY A 35 22.95 8.90 -19.09
N GLY A 36 22.38 9.96 -18.47
CA GLY A 36 21.09 9.89 -17.76
C GLY A 36 20.04 10.93 -18.19
N LEU A 37 20.07 11.41 -19.44
CA LEU A 37 19.23 12.52 -19.93
C LEU A 37 17.72 12.27 -19.81
N SER A 38 17.25 11.06 -20.07
CA SER A 38 15.82 10.71 -19.95
C SER A 38 15.36 10.70 -18.49
N ASP A 39 16.19 10.20 -17.57
CA ASP A 39 15.92 10.24 -16.12
C ASP A 39 15.91 11.67 -15.59
N TRP A 40 16.90 12.44 -15.98
CA TRP A 40 16.99 13.85 -15.61
C TRP A 40 15.76 14.62 -16.08
N LEU A 41 15.34 14.45 -17.34
CA LEU A 41 14.17 15.11 -17.89
C LEU A 41 12.87 14.68 -17.17
N ALA A 42 12.70 13.40 -16.92
CA ALA A 42 11.55 12.89 -16.16
C ALA A 42 11.49 13.48 -14.75
N ARG A 43 12.64 13.55 -14.04
CA ARG A 43 12.71 14.17 -12.70
C ARG A 43 12.35 15.67 -12.73
N ARG A 44 12.86 16.42 -13.72
CA ARG A 44 12.57 17.86 -13.84
C ARG A 44 11.10 18.13 -14.11
N ILE A 45 10.48 17.37 -15.01
CA ILE A 45 9.04 17.49 -15.30
C ILE A 45 8.23 17.10 -14.04
N ARG A 46 8.61 16.03 -13.34
CA ARG A 46 7.97 15.61 -12.10
C ARG A 46 8.05 16.70 -11.02
N ALA A 47 9.21 17.33 -10.84
CA ALA A 47 9.39 18.44 -9.93
C ALA A 47 8.47 19.61 -10.30
N ALA A 48 8.37 19.97 -11.59
CA ALA A 48 7.50 21.04 -12.06
C ALA A 48 5.99 20.73 -11.86
N ILE A 49 5.60 19.45 -11.87
CA ILE A 49 4.25 19.00 -11.52
C ILE A 49 4.02 19.12 -10.01
N ALA A 50 5.01 18.71 -9.22
CA ALA A 50 4.91 18.71 -7.76
C ALA A 50 4.85 20.13 -7.17
N ASP A 51 5.63 21.06 -7.69
CA ASP A 51 5.66 22.46 -7.25
C ASP A 51 4.57 23.35 -7.88
N GLY A 52 3.70 22.75 -8.72
CA GLY A 52 2.54 23.42 -9.31
C GLY A 52 2.82 24.27 -10.53
N ARG A 53 4.07 24.35 -11.02
CA ARG A 53 4.40 25.03 -12.30
C ARG A 53 3.73 24.33 -13.49
N LEU A 54 3.47 23.01 -13.35
CA LEU A 54 2.68 22.20 -14.27
C LEU A 54 1.40 21.68 -13.57
N PRO A 55 0.34 22.48 -13.50
CA PRO A 55 -0.89 22.03 -12.86
C PRO A 55 -1.55 20.88 -13.62
N ALA A 56 -2.39 20.12 -12.92
CA ALA A 56 -3.20 19.08 -13.53
C ALA A 56 -4.04 19.62 -14.71
N GLY A 57 -4.07 18.88 -15.80
CA GLY A 57 -4.69 19.30 -17.05
C GLY A 57 -3.74 20.01 -18.01
N SER A 58 -2.55 20.43 -17.58
CA SER A 58 -1.53 21.02 -18.45
C SER A 58 -1.12 20.04 -19.56
N ARG A 59 -1.03 20.54 -20.77
CA ARG A 59 -0.57 19.77 -21.93
C ARG A 59 0.95 19.85 -22.04
N LEU A 60 1.62 18.71 -22.06
CA LEU A 60 3.04 18.64 -22.36
C LEU A 60 3.28 18.84 -23.86
N PRO A 61 4.41 19.45 -24.25
CA PRO A 61 4.79 19.61 -25.65
C PRO A 61 4.88 18.27 -26.37
N ALA A 62 4.68 18.27 -27.68
CA ALA A 62 4.94 17.06 -28.48
C ALA A 62 6.42 16.63 -28.33
N THR A 63 6.67 15.32 -28.33
CA THR A 63 8.04 14.80 -28.14
C THR A 63 9.05 15.34 -29.15
N ARG A 64 8.62 15.66 -30.38
CA ARG A 64 9.48 16.28 -31.40
C ARG A 64 9.82 17.72 -31.06
N THR A 65 8.84 18.49 -30.59
CA THR A 65 9.01 19.90 -30.22
C THR A 65 9.97 20.01 -29.04
N LEU A 66 9.70 19.28 -27.95
CA LEU A 66 10.54 19.34 -26.76
C LEU A 66 11.96 18.81 -27.04
N ALA A 67 12.13 17.82 -27.90
CA ALA A 67 13.44 17.32 -28.31
C ALA A 67 14.24 18.39 -29.07
N GLY A 68 13.58 19.14 -29.97
CA GLY A 68 14.18 20.26 -30.68
C GLY A 68 14.57 21.39 -29.73
N ASP A 69 13.70 21.81 -28.84
CA ASP A 69 13.92 22.88 -27.87
C ASP A 69 15.10 22.56 -26.93
N LEU A 70 15.22 21.32 -26.48
CA LEU A 70 16.27 20.85 -25.57
C LEU A 70 17.55 20.38 -26.29
N ARG A 71 17.56 20.32 -27.62
CA ARG A 71 18.66 19.80 -28.47
C ARG A 71 19.07 18.37 -28.05
N VAL A 72 18.08 17.52 -27.76
CA VAL A 72 18.29 16.12 -27.43
C VAL A 72 17.61 15.21 -28.46
N SER A 73 17.94 13.91 -28.46
CA SER A 73 17.26 12.98 -29.35
C SER A 73 15.79 12.81 -28.94
N ARG A 74 14.90 12.59 -29.93
CA ARG A 74 13.48 12.30 -29.67
C ARG A 74 13.30 11.07 -28.75
N GLY A 75 14.20 10.09 -28.81
CA GLY A 75 14.20 8.91 -27.95
C GLY A 75 14.30 9.26 -26.49
N VAL A 76 15.11 10.25 -26.11
CA VAL A 76 15.25 10.75 -24.73
C VAL A 76 13.93 11.30 -24.21
N VAL A 77 13.23 12.12 -24.99
CA VAL A 77 11.93 12.69 -24.58
C VAL A 77 10.84 11.63 -24.54
N THR A 78 10.83 10.73 -25.53
CA THR A 78 9.86 9.63 -25.56
C THR A 78 10.01 8.73 -24.34
N GLU A 79 11.25 8.40 -23.96
CA GLU A 79 11.54 7.58 -22.78
C GLU A 79 11.19 8.31 -21.48
N ALA A 80 11.48 9.60 -21.37
CA ALA A 80 11.06 10.41 -20.22
C ALA A 80 9.52 10.45 -20.07
N TYR A 81 8.79 10.64 -21.18
CA TYR A 81 7.31 10.65 -21.16
C TYR A 81 6.74 9.27 -20.86
N ARG A 82 7.35 8.20 -21.38
CA ARG A 82 6.96 6.83 -21.04
C ARG A 82 7.04 6.59 -19.54
N ARG A 83 8.15 6.99 -18.90
CA ARG A 83 8.34 6.87 -17.45
C ARG A 83 7.32 7.70 -16.67
N LEU A 84 7.10 8.95 -17.07
CA LEU A 84 6.08 9.82 -16.43
C LEU A 84 4.67 9.25 -16.57
N THR A 85 4.39 8.54 -17.67
CA THR A 85 3.11 7.85 -17.87
C THR A 85 3.02 6.60 -16.99
N GLU A 86 4.10 5.83 -16.88
CA GLU A 86 4.18 4.66 -15.99
C GLU A 86 4.08 5.06 -14.52
N ASP A 87 4.67 6.19 -14.14
CA ASP A 87 4.59 6.76 -12.81
C ASP A 87 3.25 7.48 -12.53
N GLY A 88 2.34 7.54 -13.53
CA GLY A 88 1.00 8.13 -13.38
C GLY A 88 0.97 9.65 -13.32
N HIS A 89 2.06 10.35 -13.61
CA HIS A 89 2.11 11.81 -13.62
C HIS A 89 1.47 12.42 -14.86
N VAL A 90 1.50 11.70 -15.98
CA VAL A 90 0.93 12.13 -17.24
C VAL A 90 0.16 10.99 -17.92
N ALA A 91 -0.79 11.34 -18.79
CA ALA A 91 -1.52 10.36 -19.60
C ALA A 91 -1.63 10.82 -21.06
N GLY A 92 -1.50 9.87 -21.99
CA GLY A 92 -1.77 10.10 -23.40
C GLY A 92 -3.28 10.18 -23.65
N ARG A 93 -3.76 11.27 -24.27
CA ARG A 93 -5.17 11.48 -24.64
C ARG A 93 -5.36 11.56 -26.17
N GLY A 94 -4.75 10.63 -26.90
CA GLY A 94 -4.91 10.56 -28.37
C GLY A 94 -4.54 11.89 -29.05
N ARG A 95 -5.47 12.50 -29.80
CA ARG A 95 -5.27 13.79 -30.48
C ARG A 95 -4.99 14.97 -29.54
N ALA A 96 -5.37 14.89 -28.28
CA ALA A 96 -5.07 15.91 -27.29
C ALA A 96 -3.63 15.88 -26.75
N GLY A 97 -2.83 14.88 -27.14
CA GLY A 97 -1.41 14.73 -26.74
C GLY A 97 -1.25 14.18 -25.33
N THR A 98 -0.09 14.44 -24.71
CA THR A 98 0.24 14.03 -23.35
C THR A 98 -0.18 15.14 -22.38
N VAL A 99 -0.97 14.78 -21.37
CA VAL A 99 -1.54 15.72 -20.40
C VAL A 99 -1.14 15.32 -18.99
N VAL A 100 -0.84 16.31 -18.15
CA VAL A 100 -0.59 16.10 -16.71
C VAL A 100 -1.89 15.64 -16.05
N VAL A 101 -1.86 14.49 -15.37
CA VAL A 101 -2.99 14.00 -14.58
C VAL A 101 -2.81 14.45 -13.13
N ALA A 102 -3.92 14.74 -12.44
CA ALA A 102 -3.88 15.14 -11.04
C ALA A 102 -3.20 14.05 -10.22
N VAL A 103 -2.00 14.34 -9.72
CA VAL A 103 -1.47 13.61 -8.59
C VAL A 103 -2.26 14.08 -7.37
N PRO A 104 -2.78 13.19 -6.50
CA PRO A 104 -3.36 13.64 -5.25
C PRO A 104 -2.29 14.44 -4.52
N ARG A 105 -2.48 15.74 -4.42
CA ARG A 105 -1.68 16.57 -3.53
C ARG A 105 -1.88 15.98 -2.14
N ALA A 106 -0.81 15.52 -1.50
CA ALA A 106 -0.79 15.49 -0.05
C ALA A 106 -1.31 16.87 0.38
N ALA A 107 -2.46 16.91 1.04
CA ALA A 107 -3.10 18.15 1.42
C ALA A 107 -2.08 18.92 2.26
N ALA A 108 -1.51 19.98 1.70
CA ALA A 108 -0.86 20.99 2.51
C ALA A 108 -1.92 21.45 3.50
N ALA A 109 -1.70 21.16 4.76
CA ALA A 109 -2.59 21.49 5.86
C ALA A 109 -2.92 22.99 5.75
N ARG A 110 -4.13 23.30 5.27
CA ARG A 110 -4.72 24.62 5.47
C ARG A 110 -4.98 24.72 6.95
N GLY A 111 -4.19 25.56 7.62
CA GLY A 111 -4.34 25.85 9.02
C GLY A 111 -5.78 26.23 9.34
N VAL A 112 -6.43 25.40 10.12
CA VAL A 112 -7.62 25.78 10.87
C VAL A 112 -7.14 26.78 11.93
N ARG A 113 -7.46 28.05 11.74
CA ARG A 113 -7.34 29.07 12.78
C ARG A 113 -8.39 28.76 13.84
N GLY A 114 -7.95 28.31 14.98
CA GLY A 114 -8.79 28.14 16.16
C GLY A 114 -7.92 28.01 17.40
N GLY A 115 -7.93 29.06 18.25
CA GLY A 115 -7.52 28.99 19.64
C GLY A 115 -6.03 29.16 19.95
N SER A 116 -5.60 30.41 20.10
CA SER A 116 -4.33 30.82 20.68
C SER A 116 -4.16 30.28 22.12
N THR A 117 -3.15 29.45 22.34
CA THR A 117 -2.37 29.49 23.59
C THR A 117 -0.90 29.55 23.21
N SER A 118 -0.30 30.67 23.48
CA SER A 118 1.08 31.00 23.23
C SER A 118 2.02 30.13 24.07
N VAL A 119 2.85 29.32 23.43
CA VAL A 119 4.11 28.85 23.99
C VAL A 119 5.24 29.36 23.10
N ARG A 120 5.99 30.32 23.61
CA ARG A 120 7.27 30.76 23.05
C ARG A 120 8.32 29.67 23.26
N GLY A 121 8.98 29.20 22.19
CA GLY A 121 10.11 28.28 22.30
C GLY A 121 10.78 28.08 20.95
N ARG A 122 11.87 28.77 20.77
CA ARG A 122 13.09 28.61 19.98
C ARG A 122 13.14 27.46 18.92
N GLY A 123 13.66 27.84 17.76
CA GLY A 123 13.94 27.05 16.57
C GLY A 123 15.00 25.95 16.74
N ASP A 124 14.59 24.82 17.30
CA ASP A 124 15.29 23.53 17.26
C ASP A 124 14.27 22.35 17.24
N GLY A 125 12.98 22.65 16.96
CA GLY A 125 11.87 21.71 17.14
C GLY A 125 11.67 20.66 16.02
N GLU A 126 12.12 20.92 14.79
CA GLU A 126 11.84 19.99 13.67
C GLU A 126 12.69 18.73 13.71
N SER A 127 13.96 18.83 14.15
CA SER A 127 14.82 17.65 14.26
C SER A 127 14.49 16.75 15.46
N SER A 128 13.89 17.31 16.52
CA SER A 128 13.48 16.56 17.72
C SER A 128 12.22 15.72 17.48
N GLY A 129 11.26 16.21 16.69
CA GLY A 129 10.01 15.50 16.39
C GLY A 129 10.21 14.24 15.57
N LEU A 130 11.13 14.25 14.61
CA LEU A 130 11.45 13.10 13.77
C LEU A 130 12.25 12.02 14.51
N ARG A 131 13.11 12.41 15.47
CA ARG A 131 13.90 11.47 16.28
C ARG A 131 13.04 10.55 17.15
N GLY A 132 11.88 11.05 17.63
CA GLY A 132 10.94 10.28 18.46
C GLY A 132 10.02 9.34 17.66
N LEU A 133 9.86 9.55 16.34
CA LEU A 133 8.83 8.89 15.56
C LEU A 133 8.95 7.35 15.53
N PHE A 134 10.16 6.82 15.34
CA PHE A 134 10.42 5.37 15.30
C PHE A 134 10.87 4.80 16.65
N THR A 135 11.17 5.66 17.64
CA THR A 135 11.53 5.27 19.02
C THR A 135 10.34 5.28 19.97
N SER A 136 9.19 5.84 19.57
CA SER A 136 7.93 5.69 20.30
C SER A 136 7.60 4.21 20.43
N SER A 137 7.01 3.83 21.57
CA SER A 137 6.61 2.42 21.77
C SER A 137 5.73 1.99 20.57
N PRO A 138 6.04 0.89 19.88
CA PRO A 138 5.20 0.38 18.81
C PRO A 138 3.79 -0.02 19.30
N GLU A 139 3.57 -0.07 20.61
CA GLU A 139 2.25 -0.29 21.20
C GLU A 139 1.33 0.93 21.12
N ASP A 140 1.85 2.13 20.81
CA ASP A 140 1.03 3.32 20.60
C ASP A 140 0.15 3.13 19.35
N LEU A 141 -1.17 3.23 19.53
CA LEU A 141 -2.16 3.10 18.45
C LEU A 141 -1.98 4.17 17.35
N GLY A 142 -1.42 5.31 17.69
CA GLY A 142 -1.18 6.44 16.79
C GLY A 142 0.08 6.32 15.92
N VAL A 143 0.94 5.32 16.14
CA VAL A 143 2.25 5.27 15.49
C VAL A 143 2.18 5.27 13.95
N PHE A 144 1.25 4.52 13.37
CA PHE A 144 1.07 4.51 11.92
C PHE A 144 0.49 5.82 11.38
N ASP A 145 -0.37 6.50 12.16
CA ASP A 145 -0.92 7.80 11.78
C ASP A 145 0.18 8.87 11.82
N ALA A 146 1.00 8.83 12.85
CA ALA A 146 2.16 9.72 12.98
C ALA A 146 3.12 9.56 11.79
N VAL A 147 3.48 8.32 11.43
CA VAL A 147 4.34 8.06 10.27
C VAL A 147 3.70 8.49 8.95
N ARG A 148 2.40 8.23 8.78
CA ARG A 148 1.67 8.67 7.57
C ARG A 148 1.64 10.19 7.43
N ALA A 149 1.50 10.91 8.53
CA ALA A 149 1.43 12.37 8.55
C ALA A 149 2.75 13.05 8.14
N VAL A 150 3.89 12.39 8.34
CA VAL A 150 5.20 12.94 7.95
C VAL A 150 5.36 12.89 6.43
N PRO A 151 5.57 14.02 5.75
CA PRO A 151 5.86 14.01 4.32
C PRO A 151 7.23 13.38 4.04
N ALA A 152 7.31 12.62 2.96
CA ALA A 152 8.56 12.08 2.46
C ALA A 152 8.62 12.23 0.94
N ARG A 153 9.81 12.44 0.40
CA ARG A 153 10.03 12.55 -1.03
C ARG A 153 9.87 11.19 -1.73
N ILE A 154 10.31 10.13 -1.05
CA ILE A 154 10.19 8.73 -1.49
C ILE A 154 9.50 7.97 -0.36
N ASP A 155 8.33 7.40 -0.64
CA ASP A 155 7.59 6.63 0.35
C ASP A 155 7.66 5.13 0.00
N LEU A 156 8.51 4.42 0.72
CA LEU A 156 8.67 2.97 0.64
C LEU A 156 7.97 2.26 1.82
N SER A 157 6.93 2.87 2.40
CA SER A 157 6.13 2.24 3.43
C SER A 157 5.43 0.98 2.90
N PRO A 158 5.42 -0.14 3.65
CA PRO A 158 4.74 -1.34 3.22
C PRO A 158 3.21 -1.16 3.17
N GLY A 159 2.56 -1.94 2.33
CA GLY A 159 1.11 -1.99 2.27
C GLY A 159 0.44 -0.83 1.53
N LEU A 160 1.17 0.08 0.88
CA LEU A 160 0.63 1.09 -0.02
C LEU A 160 0.51 0.52 -1.44
N PRO A 161 -0.70 0.41 -2.03
CA PRO A 161 -0.86 0.02 -3.43
C PRO A 161 -0.55 1.19 -4.37
N ASP A 162 -0.51 0.91 -5.68
CA ASP A 162 -0.40 1.95 -6.71
C ASP A 162 -1.71 2.76 -6.83
N LEU A 163 -1.87 3.78 -6.00
CA LEU A 163 -3.07 4.63 -6.00
C LEU A 163 -3.21 5.47 -7.28
N SER A 164 -2.12 5.68 -8.02
CA SER A 164 -2.17 6.38 -9.31
C SER A 164 -2.86 5.55 -10.39
N ALA A 165 -2.80 4.24 -10.27
CA ALA A 165 -3.44 3.29 -11.16
C ALA A 165 -4.93 3.06 -10.86
N PHE A 166 -5.51 3.67 -9.81
CA PHE A 166 -6.93 3.50 -9.49
C PHE A 166 -7.81 3.71 -10.73
N PRO A 167 -8.72 2.79 -11.07
CA PRO A 167 -9.46 2.81 -12.33
C PRO A 167 -10.62 3.81 -12.32
N ARG A 168 -10.30 5.10 -12.18
CA ARG A 168 -11.27 6.21 -11.98
C ARG A 168 -12.40 6.23 -13.00
N ALA A 169 -12.08 6.01 -14.28
CA ALA A 169 -13.09 6.03 -15.33
C ALA A 169 -14.08 4.85 -15.22
N ALA A 170 -13.58 3.66 -14.87
CA ALA A 170 -14.43 2.49 -14.65
C ALA A 170 -15.28 2.65 -13.41
N TRP A 171 -14.67 3.13 -12.31
CA TRP A 171 -15.38 3.42 -11.07
C TRP A 171 -16.51 4.44 -11.27
N LEU A 172 -16.23 5.55 -11.95
CA LEU A 172 -17.23 6.58 -12.23
C LEU A 172 -18.37 6.07 -13.13
N ARG A 173 -18.08 5.20 -14.10
CA ARG A 173 -19.12 4.54 -14.90
C ARG A 173 -19.99 3.63 -14.04
N ALA A 174 -19.38 2.86 -13.15
CA ALA A 174 -20.10 1.99 -12.22
C ALA A 174 -21.02 2.79 -11.30
N GLU A 175 -20.53 3.86 -10.68
CA GLU A 175 -21.35 4.74 -9.83
C GLU A 175 -22.54 5.34 -10.59
N ARG A 176 -22.33 5.84 -11.80
CA ARG A 176 -23.40 6.38 -12.64
C ARG A 176 -24.45 5.32 -13.00
N SER A 177 -23.98 4.13 -13.39
CA SER A 177 -24.86 3.02 -13.73
C SER A 177 -25.71 2.58 -12.53
N VAL A 178 -25.09 2.47 -11.36
CA VAL A 178 -25.76 2.16 -10.11
C VAL A 178 -26.82 3.20 -9.77
N LEU A 179 -26.42 4.47 -9.69
CA LEU A 179 -27.33 5.56 -9.31
C LEU A 179 -28.53 5.70 -10.27
N ALA A 180 -28.34 5.45 -11.56
CA ALA A 180 -29.40 5.50 -12.55
C ALA A 180 -30.45 4.38 -12.38
N GLY A 181 -30.09 3.28 -11.73
CA GLY A 181 -30.97 2.12 -11.50
C GLY A 181 -31.62 2.07 -10.11
N LEU A 182 -31.20 2.93 -9.16
CA LEU A 182 -31.72 2.91 -7.80
C LEU A 182 -33.08 3.58 -7.70
N THR A 183 -33.94 2.99 -6.88
CA THR A 183 -35.23 3.55 -6.44
C THR A 183 -35.10 4.29 -5.11
N PRO A 184 -36.07 5.12 -4.70
CA PRO A 184 -36.03 5.73 -3.37
C PRO A 184 -35.89 4.74 -2.20
N ALA A 185 -36.40 3.53 -2.32
CA ALA A 185 -36.30 2.49 -1.29
C ALA A 185 -34.85 2.01 -1.09
N ASP A 186 -34.01 2.04 -2.12
CA ASP A 186 -32.63 1.60 -2.09
C ASP A 186 -31.72 2.56 -1.29
N PHE A 187 -32.20 3.76 -0.96
CA PHE A 187 -31.53 4.71 -0.08
C PHE A 187 -31.88 4.55 1.40
N GLY A 188 -32.73 3.58 1.74
CA GLY A 188 -33.07 3.24 3.11
C GLY A 188 -31.99 2.40 3.81
N TYR A 189 -32.25 2.06 5.07
CA TYR A 189 -31.41 1.10 5.80
C TYR A 189 -31.47 -0.27 5.13
N GLY A 190 -30.29 -0.84 4.88
CA GLY A 190 -30.13 -2.15 4.24
C GLY A 190 -29.84 -3.28 5.24
N ASP A 191 -29.49 -4.42 4.68
CA ASP A 191 -29.02 -5.57 5.46
C ASP A 191 -27.65 -5.26 6.09
N PRO A 192 -27.45 -5.43 7.40
CA PRO A 192 -26.15 -5.25 8.06
C PRO A 192 -25.03 -6.09 7.45
N ARG A 193 -25.37 -7.24 6.84
CA ARG A 193 -24.40 -8.09 6.12
C ARG A 193 -23.84 -7.43 4.85
N GLY A 194 -24.48 -6.39 4.36
CA GLY A 194 -24.13 -5.71 3.11
C GLY A 194 -25.11 -6.01 1.97
N THR A 195 -24.94 -5.31 0.85
CA THR A 195 -25.86 -5.44 -0.29
C THR A 195 -25.79 -6.84 -0.90
N PRO A 196 -26.95 -7.45 -1.26
CA PRO A 196 -26.96 -8.76 -1.92
C PRO A 196 -26.10 -8.80 -3.19
N ALA A 197 -26.07 -7.71 -3.94
CA ALA A 197 -25.24 -7.59 -5.14
C ALA A 197 -23.75 -7.78 -4.84
N LEU A 198 -23.19 -7.09 -3.81
CA LEU A 198 -21.78 -7.24 -3.48
C LEU A 198 -21.50 -8.60 -2.83
N ARG A 199 -22.36 -9.09 -1.94
CA ARG A 199 -22.21 -10.43 -1.34
C ARG A 199 -22.12 -11.50 -2.43
N GLY A 200 -23.01 -11.47 -3.42
CA GLY A 200 -22.99 -12.37 -4.57
C GLY A 200 -21.74 -12.21 -5.45
N ALA A 201 -21.32 -10.97 -5.73
CA ALA A 201 -20.11 -10.72 -6.51
C ALA A 201 -18.85 -11.23 -5.80
N VAL A 202 -18.74 -11.03 -4.48
CA VAL A 202 -17.63 -11.54 -3.65
C VAL A 202 -17.63 -13.07 -3.63
N ALA A 203 -18.77 -13.73 -3.43
CA ALA A 203 -18.84 -15.19 -3.45
C ALA A 203 -18.35 -15.77 -4.79
N ARG A 204 -18.77 -15.18 -5.92
CA ARG A 204 -18.29 -15.56 -7.26
C ARG A 204 -16.79 -15.27 -7.43
N TRP A 205 -16.33 -14.13 -6.96
CA TRP A 205 -14.90 -13.76 -6.99
C TRP A 205 -14.04 -14.75 -6.22
N LEU A 206 -14.38 -15.06 -4.99
CA LEU A 206 -13.66 -15.99 -4.12
C LEU A 206 -13.62 -17.40 -4.68
N SER A 207 -14.72 -17.86 -5.29
CA SER A 207 -14.76 -19.17 -5.94
C SER A 207 -13.74 -19.28 -7.08
N ARG A 208 -13.60 -18.22 -7.91
CA ARG A 208 -12.67 -18.20 -9.05
C ARG A 208 -11.23 -17.94 -8.63
N SER A 209 -10.99 -17.05 -7.67
CA SER A 209 -9.64 -16.56 -7.34
C SER A 209 -8.99 -17.31 -6.19
N ARG A 210 -9.77 -17.81 -5.25
CA ARG A 210 -9.28 -18.42 -3.99
C ARG A 210 -9.78 -19.84 -3.74
N GLY A 211 -10.63 -20.38 -4.63
CA GLY A 211 -11.25 -21.70 -4.49
C GLY A 211 -12.30 -21.79 -3.37
N VAL A 212 -12.66 -20.68 -2.73
CA VAL A 212 -13.64 -20.64 -1.64
C VAL A 212 -15.04 -20.69 -2.22
N ARG A 213 -15.77 -21.76 -1.95
CA ARG A 213 -17.19 -21.89 -2.27
C ARG A 213 -18.01 -21.53 -1.05
N CYS A 214 -18.85 -20.52 -1.16
CA CYS A 214 -19.72 -20.05 -0.09
C CYS A 214 -21.04 -19.54 -0.66
N ASP A 215 -22.08 -19.57 0.15
CA ASP A 215 -23.34 -18.89 -0.16
C ASP A 215 -23.12 -17.37 -0.02
N PRO A 216 -23.73 -16.53 -0.86
CA PRO A 216 -23.75 -15.08 -0.65
C PRO A 216 -24.22 -14.67 0.76
N GLU A 217 -25.11 -15.47 1.40
CA GLU A 217 -25.56 -15.23 2.76
C GLU A 217 -24.47 -15.45 3.84
N ASP A 218 -23.39 -16.16 3.51
CA ASP A 218 -22.23 -16.36 4.38
C ASP A 218 -21.28 -15.17 4.39
N VAL A 219 -21.42 -14.26 3.42
CA VAL A 219 -20.52 -13.13 3.24
C VAL A 219 -20.99 -11.93 4.07
N LEU A 220 -20.16 -11.50 5.02
CA LEU A 220 -20.36 -10.27 5.78
C LEU A 220 -19.46 -9.17 5.21
N ILE A 221 -20.04 -8.11 4.65
CA ILE A 221 -19.31 -6.95 4.16
C ILE A 221 -18.90 -6.07 5.35
N VAL A 222 -17.63 -5.67 5.36
CA VAL A 222 -17.02 -4.92 6.46
C VAL A 222 -16.24 -3.69 5.95
N ASN A 223 -15.97 -2.75 6.85
CA ASN A 223 -15.17 -1.57 6.57
C ASN A 223 -13.65 -1.89 6.57
N GLY A 224 -13.26 -2.85 5.73
CA GLY A 224 -11.89 -3.38 5.64
C GLY A 224 -11.56 -4.36 6.77
N THR A 225 -10.38 -4.98 6.68
CA THR A 225 -9.90 -6.01 7.62
C THR A 225 -9.88 -5.52 9.08
N ALA A 226 -9.64 -4.22 9.30
CA ALA A 226 -9.66 -3.63 10.64
C ALA A 226 -11.01 -3.84 11.37
N GLN A 227 -12.13 -3.66 10.67
CA GLN A 227 -13.44 -3.95 11.25
C GLN A 227 -13.68 -5.46 11.39
N ALA A 228 -13.25 -6.27 10.41
CA ALA A 228 -13.33 -7.73 10.53
C ALA A 228 -12.64 -8.24 11.80
N LEU A 229 -11.43 -7.78 12.06
CA LEU A 229 -10.66 -8.15 13.26
C LEU A 229 -11.35 -7.68 14.55
N ARG A 230 -11.91 -6.46 14.55
CA ARG A 230 -12.62 -5.96 15.74
C ARG A 230 -13.86 -6.79 16.04
N LEU A 231 -14.67 -7.11 15.03
CA LEU A 231 -15.84 -7.97 15.18
C LEU A 231 -15.46 -9.35 15.70
N LEU A 232 -14.39 -9.95 15.15
CA LEU A 232 -13.89 -11.24 15.60
C LEU A 232 -13.43 -11.18 17.07
N VAL A 233 -12.70 -10.14 17.47
CA VAL A 233 -12.27 -9.98 18.87
C VAL A 233 -13.47 -9.97 19.83
N ASP A 234 -14.52 -9.23 19.50
CA ASP A 234 -15.68 -9.09 20.37
C ASP A 234 -16.44 -10.43 20.48
N VAL A 235 -16.64 -11.12 19.35
CA VAL A 235 -17.32 -12.42 19.34
C VAL A 235 -16.49 -13.52 20.01
N LEU A 236 -15.18 -13.61 19.72
CA LEU A 236 -14.32 -14.62 20.32
C LEU A 236 -14.25 -14.48 21.84
N ARG A 237 -14.18 -13.23 22.34
CA ARG A 237 -14.21 -12.97 23.79
C ARG A 237 -15.54 -13.40 24.42
N ALA A 238 -16.66 -13.16 23.75
CA ALA A 238 -17.96 -13.60 24.23
C ALA A 238 -18.05 -15.14 24.31
N GLU A 239 -17.36 -15.85 23.42
CA GLU A 239 -17.22 -17.31 23.41
C GLU A 239 -16.11 -17.84 24.37
N GLY A 240 -15.51 -16.97 25.18
CA GLY A 240 -14.46 -17.35 26.13
C GLY A 240 -13.07 -17.55 25.51
N ILE A 241 -12.88 -17.24 24.22
CA ILE A 241 -11.57 -17.30 23.56
C ILE A 241 -10.82 -15.99 23.84
N THR A 242 -9.87 -16.04 24.75
CA THR A 242 -9.08 -14.88 25.19
C THR A 242 -7.65 -14.87 24.64
N ARG A 243 -7.25 -15.93 23.92
CA ARG A 243 -5.89 -16.09 23.36
C ARG A 243 -5.97 -16.40 21.87
N VAL A 244 -5.28 -15.62 21.06
CA VAL A 244 -5.12 -15.81 19.62
C VAL A 244 -3.64 -15.74 19.28
N ALA A 245 -3.04 -16.86 18.91
CA ALA A 245 -1.66 -16.89 18.47
C ALA A 245 -1.47 -16.05 17.20
N VAL A 246 -0.28 -15.44 17.06
CA VAL A 246 0.07 -14.63 15.88
C VAL A 246 1.44 -15.06 15.35
N GLU A 247 1.63 -14.85 14.07
CA GLU A 247 2.93 -15.09 13.42
C GLU A 247 4.02 -14.18 14.00
N GLU A 248 5.26 -14.71 14.10
CA GLU A 248 6.43 -13.98 14.59
C GLU A 248 7.62 -14.16 13.63
N PRO A 249 8.09 -13.10 12.97
CA PRO A 249 7.54 -11.74 13.01
C PRO A 249 6.14 -11.65 12.40
N GLY A 250 5.34 -10.69 12.88
CA GLY A 250 3.95 -10.52 12.45
C GLY A 250 3.50 -9.05 12.48
N SER A 251 2.37 -8.75 11.84
CA SER A 251 1.88 -7.39 11.67
C SER A 251 1.61 -6.68 13.01
N LEU A 252 2.32 -5.60 13.30
CA LEU A 252 2.00 -4.70 14.42
C LEU A 252 0.55 -4.21 14.34
N GLY A 253 0.06 -3.80 13.15
CA GLY A 253 -1.31 -3.32 13.00
C GLY A 253 -2.35 -4.38 13.35
N VAL A 254 -2.10 -5.65 13.04
CA VAL A 254 -2.95 -6.77 13.46
C VAL A 254 -2.94 -6.90 14.99
N ARG A 255 -1.75 -6.92 15.61
CA ARG A 255 -1.64 -6.99 17.08
C ARG A 255 -2.36 -5.85 17.78
N GLN A 256 -2.29 -4.63 17.23
CA GLN A 256 -3.02 -3.48 17.77
C GLN A 256 -4.54 -3.69 17.77
N HIS A 257 -5.10 -4.35 16.75
CA HIS A 257 -6.52 -4.71 16.72
C HIS A 257 -6.85 -5.85 17.69
N LEU A 258 -5.90 -6.75 17.96
CA LEU A 258 -6.06 -7.88 18.88
C LEU A 258 -5.75 -7.53 20.36
N ARG A 259 -5.41 -6.29 20.70
CA ARG A 259 -5.04 -5.87 22.08
C ARG A 259 -5.95 -6.37 23.22
N PRO A 260 -7.27 -6.56 23.03
CA PRO A 260 -8.11 -7.13 24.08
C PRO A 260 -7.88 -8.63 24.35
N LEU A 261 -7.03 -9.28 23.55
CA LEU A 261 -6.68 -10.69 23.62
C LEU A 261 -5.18 -10.86 23.92
N GLU A 262 -4.78 -11.99 24.49
CA GLU A 262 -3.41 -12.39 24.52
C GLU A 262 -2.97 -12.86 23.12
N THR A 263 -1.80 -12.40 22.67
CA THR A 263 -1.28 -12.71 21.34
C THR A 263 0.07 -13.44 21.44
N PRO A 264 0.11 -14.73 21.85
CA PRO A 264 1.36 -15.48 21.93
C PRO A 264 2.04 -15.54 20.55
N PRO A 265 3.33 -15.16 20.47
CA PRO A 265 4.08 -15.19 19.22
C PRO A 265 4.43 -16.64 18.84
N VAL A 266 4.20 -16.98 17.58
CA VAL A 266 4.54 -18.28 17.00
C VAL A 266 5.53 -18.08 15.86
N PRO A 267 6.76 -18.62 15.95
CA PRO A 267 7.79 -18.36 14.94
C PRO A 267 7.41 -18.79 13.54
N VAL A 268 7.85 -17.99 12.56
CA VAL A 268 7.76 -18.27 11.12
C VAL A 268 9.14 -18.63 10.60
N ASP A 269 9.25 -19.73 9.86
CA ASP A 269 10.44 -20.15 9.15
C ASP A 269 10.23 -20.12 7.62
N ALA A 270 11.13 -20.67 6.84
CA ALA A 270 11.04 -20.72 5.39
C ALA A 270 9.80 -21.48 4.86
N GLN A 271 9.11 -22.26 5.69
CA GLN A 271 7.89 -22.98 5.34
C GLN A 271 6.60 -22.32 5.87
N GLY A 272 6.73 -21.20 6.58
CA GLY A 272 5.64 -20.48 7.23
C GLY A 272 5.57 -20.69 8.73
N ILE A 273 4.40 -20.48 9.34
CA ILE A 273 4.20 -20.61 10.79
C ILE A 273 4.57 -22.01 11.30
N ARG A 274 5.27 -22.10 12.42
CA ARG A 274 5.65 -23.37 13.05
C ARG A 274 4.47 -23.96 13.83
N VAL A 275 3.89 -25.05 13.34
CA VAL A 275 2.68 -25.66 13.95
C VAL A 275 3.00 -26.38 15.25
N ASP A 276 4.22 -26.92 15.41
CA ASP A 276 4.70 -27.45 16.69
C ASP A 276 4.71 -26.38 17.79
N ALA A 277 5.22 -25.20 17.50
CA ALA A 277 5.20 -24.06 18.40
C ALA A 277 3.78 -23.51 18.64
N LEU A 278 2.92 -23.55 17.61
CA LEU A 278 1.50 -23.22 17.77
C LEU A 278 0.80 -24.17 18.75
N ARG A 279 1.00 -25.48 18.62
CA ARG A 279 0.47 -26.47 19.57
C ARG A 279 1.01 -26.22 20.98
N ALA A 280 2.31 -25.98 21.12
CA ALA A 280 2.95 -25.69 22.41
C ALA A 280 2.44 -24.39 23.06
N SER A 281 1.99 -23.41 22.29
CA SER A 281 1.42 -22.17 22.82
C SER A 281 0.11 -22.37 23.57
N GLY A 282 -0.62 -23.46 23.31
CA GLY A 282 -1.93 -23.75 23.87
C GLY A 282 -3.02 -22.74 23.46
N ALA A 283 -2.79 -21.90 22.46
CA ALA A 283 -3.79 -20.95 21.97
C ALA A 283 -4.89 -21.72 21.19
N PRO A 284 -6.19 -21.46 21.47
CA PRO A 284 -7.29 -22.12 20.76
C PRO A 284 -7.52 -21.53 19.36
N ALA A 285 -6.92 -20.38 19.07
CA ALA A 285 -7.05 -19.72 17.77
C ALA A 285 -5.71 -19.17 17.30
N VAL A 286 -5.53 -19.03 15.98
CA VAL A 286 -4.36 -18.43 15.35
C VAL A 286 -4.76 -17.49 14.24
N LEU A 287 -4.10 -16.33 14.16
CA LEU A 287 -4.21 -15.40 13.04
C LEU A 287 -2.93 -15.48 12.21
N LEU A 288 -3.09 -15.68 10.90
CA LEU A 288 -1.97 -15.79 9.98
C LEU A 288 -2.30 -15.26 8.57
N THR A 289 -1.24 -15.02 7.79
CA THR A 289 -1.29 -14.53 6.41
C THR A 289 -0.67 -15.56 5.44
N PRO A 290 -1.34 -16.70 5.19
CA PRO A 290 -0.72 -17.90 4.61
C PRO A 290 -0.36 -17.77 3.13
N ALA A 291 -1.04 -16.87 2.39
CA ALA A 291 -0.77 -16.63 0.98
C ALA A 291 0.52 -15.84 0.75
N HIS A 292 0.80 -14.91 1.66
CA HIS A 292 1.97 -14.04 1.67
C HIS A 292 2.15 -13.48 3.08
N GLN A 293 2.99 -14.13 3.86
CA GLN A 293 3.22 -13.80 5.26
C GLN A 293 3.75 -12.38 5.44
N PHE A 294 3.10 -11.60 6.27
CA PHE A 294 3.58 -10.27 6.61
C PHE A 294 4.38 -10.31 7.93
N PRO A 295 5.64 -9.81 7.96
CA PRO A 295 6.31 -9.04 6.92
C PRO A 295 7.32 -9.84 6.06
N THR A 296 7.57 -11.10 6.34
CA THR A 296 8.67 -11.87 5.73
C THR A 296 8.44 -12.26 4.27
N GLY A 297 7.17 -12.22 3.82
CA GLY A 297 6.78 -12.64 2.48
C GLY A 297 6.86 -14.15 2.21
N VAL A 298 7.03 -14.95 3.23
CA VAL A 298 7.01 -16.41 3.13
C VAL A 298 5.61 -16.88 2.74
N VAL A 299 5.54 -17.90 1.89
CA VAL A 299 4.29 -18.56 1.53
C VAL A 299 4.19 -19.86 2.30
N LEU A 300 3.05 -20.11 2.94
CA LEU A 300 2.83 -21.33 3.72
C LEU A 300 3.05 -22.58 2.86
N GLY A 301 4.06 -23.38 3.21
CA GLY A 301 4.46 -24.60 2.52
C GLY A 301 3.39 -25.70 2.59
N GLY A 302 3.37 -26.59 1.61
CA GLY A 302 2.34 -27.63 1.50
C GLY A 302 2.28 -28.57 2.69
N GLU A 303 3.43 -28.95 3.26
CA GLU A 303 3.50 -29.80 4.46
C GLU A 303 2.99 -29.05 5.69
N ARG A 304 3.52 -27.85 5.92
CA ARG A 304 3.10 -26.98 7.00
C ARG A 304 1.61 -26.65 6.95
N ARG A 305 1.08 -26.53 5.73
CA ARG A 305 -0.36 -26.34 5.49
C ARG A 305 -1.17 -27.56 5.95
N ARG A 306 -0.70 -28.80 5.70
CA ARG A 306 -1.37 -30.01 6.19
C ARG A 306 -1.37 -30.09 7.70
N GLU A 307 -0.20 -29.84 8.35
CA GLU A 307 -0.08 -29.81 9.81
C GLU A 307 -1.02 -28.79 10.46
N LEU A 308 -1.13 -27.59 9.88
CA LEU A 308 -2.03 -26.54 10.35
C LEU A 308 -3.50 -26.96 10.19
N MET A 309 -3.85 -27.62 9.08
CA MET A 309 -5.21 -28.13 8.86
C MET A 309 -5.57 -29.27 9.82
N GLU A 310 -4.62 -30.09 10.20
CA GLU A 310 -4.79 -31.13 11.24
C GLU A 310 -5.04 -30.46 12.60
N TRP A 311 -4.19 -29.48 12.97
CA TRP A 311 -4.40 -28.71 14.19
C TRP A 311 -5.80 -28.04 14.24
N ALA A 312 -6.28 -27.52 13.12
CA ALA A 312 -7.60 -26.91 13.03
C ALA A 312 -8.73 -27.95 13.19
N ARG A 313 -8.59 -29.16 12.61
CA ARG A 313 -9.54 -30.27 12.79
C ARG A 313 -9.59 -30.79 14.22
N ASP A 314 -8.47 -30.70 14.95
CA ASP A 314 -8.38 -31.04 16.38
C ASP A 314 -9.06 -29.98 17.29
N GLY A 315 -9.76 -28.99 16.72
CA GLY A 315 -10.53 -27.96 17.44
C GLY A 315 -9.92 -26.56 17.41
N GLY A 316 -8.82 -26.34 16.68
CA GLY A 316 -8.24 -25.02 16.51
C GLY A 316 -9.03 -24.12 15.54
N LEU A 317 -9.13 -22.83 15.84
CA LEU A 317 -9.72 -21.84 14.97
C LEU A 317 -8.62 -21.07 14.19
N VAL A 318 -8.74 -21.04 12.86
CA VAL A 318 -7.84 -20.26 12.01
C VAL A 318 -8.50 -18.94 11.60
N ILE A 319 -7.80 -17.82 11.73
CA ILE A 319 -8.18 -16.53 11.16
C ILE A 319 -7.19 -16.24 10.02
N GLU A 320 -7.65 -16.43 8.79
CA GLU A 320 -6.89 -16.21 7.57
C GLU A 320 -7.09 -14.75 7.09
N ASP A 321 -6.06 -13.91 7.25
CA ASP A 321 -6.04 -12.55 6.68
C ASP A 321 -5.40 -12.59 5.29
N ASP A 322 -6.25 -12.47 4.27
CA ASP A 322 -5.88 -12.57 2.86
C ASP A 322 -5.87 -11.18 2.22
N TYR A 323 -4.82 -10.42 2.51
CA TYR A 323 -4.75 -9.00 2.18
C TYR A 323 -4.18 -8.69 0.79
N ASP A 324 -3.38 -9.60 0.18
CA ASP A 324 -2.67 -9.33 -1.09
C ASP A 324 -2.40 -10.56 -1.98
N ALA A 325 -3.10 -11.67 -1.78
CA ALA A 325 -2.87 -12.93 -2.52
C ALA A 325 -2.98 -12.81 -4.04
N GLU A 326 -3.73 -11.84 -4.54
CA GLU A 326 -3.84 -11.54 -5.98
C GLU A 326 -2.54 -11.01 -6.59
N HIS A 327 -1.62 -10.53 -5.77
CA HIS A 327 -0.31 -9.98 -6.18
C HIS A 327 0.79 -11.04 -6.18
N ARG A 328 0.47 -12.23 -6.68
CA ARG A 328 1.47 -13.27 -6.90
C ARG A 328 2.03 -13.23 -8.32
N TYR A 329 3.37 -13.40 -8.46
CA TYR A 329 4.08 -13.13 -9.71
C TYR A 329 4.63 -14.39 -10.40
N ASP A 330 4.88 -15.47 -9.64
CA ASP A 330 5.52 -16.72 -10.11
C ASP A 330 4.49 -17.73 -10.61
N ARG A 331 3.34 -17.85 -9.97
CA ARG A 331 2.28 -18.83 -10.24
C ARG A 331 0.92 -18.30 -9.79
N PRO A 332 -0.20 -18.93 -10.15
CA PRO A 332 -1.50 -18.59 -9.60
C PRO A 332 -1.53 -18.64 -8.07
N ALA A 333 -2.40 -17.83 -7.46
CA ALA A 333 -2.59 -17.85 -6.02
C ALA A 333 -3.00 -19.25 -5.53
N VAL A 334 -2.44 -19.67 -4.40
CA VAL A 334 -2.83 -20.94 -3.75
C VAL A 334 -4.25 -20.80 -3.21
N PRO A 335 -5.10 -21.85 -3.29
CA PRO A 335 -6.42 -21.81 -2.65
C PRO A 335 -6.34 -21.40 -1.19
N ALA A 336 -7.32 -20.64 -0.70
CA ALA A 336 -7.39 -20.24 0.70
C ALA A 336 -7.53 -21.45 1.62
N LEU A 337 -7.13 -21.34 2.89
CA LEU A 337 -7.37 -22.38 3.90
C LEU A 337 -8.88 -22.60 4.09
N ARG A 338 -9.64 -21.50 4.05
CA ARG A 338 -11.09 -21.51 4.08
C ARG A 338 -11.73 -22.42 3.03
N ALA A 339 -11.12 -22.55 1.85
CA ALA A 339 -11.63 -23.42 0.79
C ALA A 339 -11.67 -24.92 1.18
N LEU A 340 -10.81 -25.30 2.12
CA LEU A 340 -10.62 -26.69 2.57
C LEU A 340 -11.26 -26.97 3.93
N LEU A 341 -11.38 -25.96 4.78
CA LEU A 341 -11.88 -26.06 6.16
C LEU A 341 -12.87 -24.93 6.48
N PRO A 342 -14.07 -24.93 5.87
CA PRO A 342 -15.04 -23.87 6.06
C PRO A 342 -15.57 -23.75 7.50
N ASP A 343 -15.51 -24.82 8.29
CA ASP A 343 -16.04 -24.85 9.66
C ASP A 343 -14.97 -24.50 10.72
N GLN A 344 -13.71 -24.35 10.33
CA GLN A 344 -12.58 -24.04 11.22
C GLN A 344 -11.85 -22.76 10.84
N VAL A 345 -12.20 -22.12 9.71
CA VAL A 345 -11.46 -20.96 9.22
C VAL A 345 -12.37 -19.74 9.10
N CYS A 346 -12.04 -18.67 9.82
CA CYS A 346 -12.50 -17.32 9.50
C CYS A 346 -11.61 -16.77 8.38
N TYR A 347 -12.19 -16.22 7.32
CA TYR A 347 -11.45 -15.66 6.19
C TYR A 347 -11.79 -14.18 6.04
N ALA A 348 -10.78 -13.33 6.08
CA ALA A 348 -10.90 -11.90 5.88
C ALA A 348 -10.18 -11.48 4.59
N GLY A 349 -10.86 -10.70 3.76
CA GLY A 349 -10.29 -10.12 2.54
C GLY A 349 -10.72 -8.67 2.36
N SER A 350 -10.00 -7.92 1.53
CA SER A 350 -10.36 -6.52 1.28
C SER A 350 -9.86 -6.03 -0.08
N VAL A 351 -10.48 -4.94 -0.57
CA VAL A 351 -10.01 -4.25 -1.77
C VAL A 351 -8.94 -3.18 -1.48
N SER A 352 -8.50 -3.06 -0.24
CA SER A 352 -7.54 -2.01 0.17
C SER A 352 -6.21 -2.08 -0.60
N LYS A 353 -5.75 -3.28 -0.96
CA LYS A 353 -4.53 -3.51 -1.72
C LYS A 353 -4.79 -3.74 -3.21
N LEU A 354 -6.03 -4.10 -3.56
CA LEU A 354 -6.46 -4.36 -4.93
C LEU A 354 -6.82 -3.08 -5.68
N LEU A 355 -7.42 -2.11 -4.97
CA LEU A 355 -7.91 -0.83 -5.51
C LEU A 355 -7.37 0.36 -4.72
N ALA A 356 -7.96 0.61 -3.56
CA ALA A 356 -7.54 1.72 -2.70
C ALA A 356 -8.01 1.52 -1.24
N PRO A 357 -7.17 1.85 -0.23
CA PRO A 357 -7.57 1.80 1.17
C PRO A 357 -8.74 2.73 1.53
N ALA A 358 -8.88 3.85 0.80
CA ALA A 358 -9.94 4.85 1.03
C ALA A 358 -11.35 4.32 0.76
N LEU A 359 -11.52 3.23 -0.02
CA LEU A 359 -12.82 2.63 -0.28
C LEU A 359 -13.43 1.99 0.96
N ARG A 360 -12.61 1.58 1.92
CA ARG A 360 -13.05 0.94 3.16
C ARG A 360 -13.98 -0.25 2.93
N LEU A 361 -13.72 -1.07 1.92
CA LEU A 361 -14.49 -2.28 1.62
C LEU A 361 -13.66 -3.54 1.83
N GLY A 362 -14.26 -4.49 2.52
CA GLY A 362 -13.73 -5.82 2.75
C GLY A 362 -14.87 -6.79 3.02
N TRP A 363 -14.53 -8.03 3.28
CA TRP A 363 -15.47 -9.09 3.58
C TRP A 363 -14.90 -10.04 4.63
N LEU A 364 -15.79 -10.64 5.38
CA LEU A 364 -15.51 -11.66 6.38
C LEU A 364 -16.41 -12.87 6.13
N LEU A 365 -15.83 -14.05 6.09
CA LEU A 365 -16.51 -15.32 6.13
C LEU A 365 -16.11 -16.02 7.42
N ALA A 366 -17.08 -16.52 8.17
CA ALA A 366 -16.82 -17.21 9.43
C ALA A 366 -17.44 -18.61 9.44
N PRO A 367 -16.97 -19.52 10.29
CA PRO A 367 -17.68 -20.76 10.60
C PRO A 367 -19.13 -20.51 11.00
N PRO A 368 -20.05 -21.43 10.73
CA PRO A 368 -21.48 -21.26 11.04
C PRO A 368 -21.74 -20.83 12.49
N ALA A 369 -20.98 -21.36 13.44
CA ALA A 369 -21.13 -21.07 14.87
C ALA A 369 -20.95 -19.58 15.23
N TYR A 370 -20.23 -18.80 14.43
CA TYR A 370 -19.93 -17.38 14.73
C TYR A 370 -20.74 -16.40 13.87
N ARG A 371 -21.48 -16.86 12.84
CA ARG A 371 -22.08 -15.97 11.83
C ARG A 371 -23.08 -15.00 12.41
N ASP A 372 -24.06 -15.49 13.16
CA ASP A 372 -25.14 -14.67 13.70
C ASP A 372 -24.57 -13.64 14.70
N ALA A 373 -23.68 -14.07 15.58
CA ALA A 373 -23.02 -13.18 16.52
C ALA A 373 -22.21 -12.07 15.83
N LEU A 374 -21.53 -12.37 14.70
CA LEU A 374 -20.81 -11.37 13.92
C LEU A 374 -21.75 -10.37 13.22
N VAL A 375 -22.88 -10.84 12.70
CA VAL A 375 -23.91 -9.98 12.08
C VAL A 375 -24.54 -9.07 13.14
N ASP A 376 -24.84 -9.59 14.32
CA ASP A 376 -25.39 -8.80 15.42
C ASP A 376 -24.39 -7.76 15.95
N ALA A 377 -23.14 -8.16 16.14
CA ALA A 377 -22.07 -7.23 16.51
C ALA A 377 -21.92 -6.11 15.47
N LYS A 378 -21.96 -6.43 14.17
CA LYS A 378 -21.90 -5.44 13.10
C LYS A 378 -23.12 -4.51 13.12
N ARG A 379 -24.32 -5.05 13.30
CA ARG A 379 -25.55 -4.24 13.41
C ARG A 379 -25.45 -3.20 14.53
N LEU A 380 -24.88 -3.59 15.68
CA LEU A 380 -24.71 -2.69 16.83
C LEU A 380 -23.61 -1.64 16.62
N ILE A 381 -22.63 -1.90 15.76
CA ILE A 381 -21.51 -0.97 15.52
C ILE A 381 -21.90 0.12 14.51
N ASP A 382 -22.48 -0.26 13.36
CA ASP A 382 -22.65 0.69 12.24
C ASP A 382 -23.91 0.49 11.39
N LEU A 383 -24.83 -0.40 11.78
CA LEU A 383 -26.05 -0.77 11.04
C LEU A 383 -25.76 -1.30 9.61
N GLY A 384 -24.52 -1.48 9.24
CA GLY A 384 -24.07 -1.91 7.93
C GLY A 384 -23.16 -0.91 7.22
N THR A 385 -22.39 -1.40 6.26
CA THR A 385 -21.47 -0.58 5.44
C THR A 385 -22.26 0.21 4.38
N ALA A 386 -21.81 1.43 4.04
CA ALA A 386 -22.45 2.29 3.03
C ALA A 386 -22.74 1.54 1.70
N ALA A 387 -23.98 1.62 1.21
CA ALA A 387 -24.45 0.80 0.08
C ALA A 387 -23.85 1.20 -1.27
N LEU A 388 -23.73 2.50 -1.57
CA LEU A 388 -23.29 2.96 -2.90
C LEU A 388 -21.90 2.45 -3.30
N PRO A 389 -20.86 2.52 -2.47
CA PRO A 389 -19.56 1.95 -2.80
C PRO A 389 -19.62 0.41 -2.97
N GLN A 390 -20.49 -0.28 -2.24
CA GLN A 390 -20.69 -1.72 -2.39
C GLN A 390 -21.24 -2.05 -3.77
N LEU A 391 -22.28 -1.35 -4.20
CA LEU A 391 -22.91 -1.55 -5.51
C LEU A 391 -21.96 -1.22 -6.66
N ALA A 392 -21.17 -0.14 -6.53
CA ALA A 392 -20.14 0.21 -7.51
C ALA A 392 -19.06 -0.88 -7.61
N LEU A 393 -18.60 -1.44 -6.48
CA LEU A 393 -17.64 -2.53 -6.46
C LEU A 393 -18.22 -3.81 -7.07
N ALA A 394 -19.47 -4.16 -6.74
CA ALA A 394 -20.15 -5.30 -7.35
C ALA A 394 -20.20 -5.18 -8.87
N HIS A 395 -20.54 -3.99 -9.39
CA HIS A 395 -20.55 -3.71 -10.82
C HIS A 395 -19.15 -3.90 -11.45
N LEU A 396 -18.08 -3.42 -10.81
CA LEU A 396 -16.71 -3.63 -11.28
C LEU A 396 -16.32 -5.10 -11.33
N MET A 397 -16.72 -5.89 -10.33
CA MET A 397 -16.46 -7.32 -10.27
C MET A 397 -17.20 -8.07 -11.38
N ASP A 398 -18.48 -7.77 -11.58
CA ASP A 398 -19.34 -8.47 -12.55
C ASP A 398 -19.03 -8.07 -14.01
N SER A 399 -18.62 -6.83 -14.26
CA SER A 399 -18.21 -6.37 -15.60
C SER A 399 -16.81 -6.86 -16.01
N GLY A 400 -16.03 -7.45 -15.10
CA GLY A 400 -14.63 -7.82 -15.32
C GLY A 400 -13.66 -6.64 -15.36
N ASP A 401 -14.11 -5.43 -14.99
CA ASP A 401 -13.24 -4.26 -14.89
C ASP A 401 -12.20 -4.42 -13.79
N LEU A 402 -12.58 -5.07 -12.67
CA LEU A 402 -11.64 -5.38 -11.59
C LEU A 402 -10.51 -6.30 -12.06
N GLU A 403 -10.81 -7.39 -12.76
CA GLU A 403 -9.80 -8.32 -13.27
C GLU A 403 -8.88 -7.66 -14.31
N ARG A 404 -9.42 -6.76 -15.15
CA ARG A 404 -8.60 -5.97 -16.09
C ARG A 404 -7.63 -5.05 -15.36
N HIS A 405 -8.10 -4.38 -14.31
CA HIS A 405 -7.28 -3.54 -13.44
C HIS A 405 -6.17 -4.36 -12.77
N LEU A 406 -6.51 -5.48 -12.14
CA LEU A 406 -5.54 -6.34 -11.46
C LEU A 406 -4.44 -6.88 -12.40
N ARG A 407 -4.79 -7.22 -13.65
CA ARG A 407 -3.78 -7.61 -14.65
C ARG A 407 -2.81 -6.47 -14.98
N LEU A 408 -3.29 -5.22 -15.02
CA LEU A 408 -2.46 -4.04 -15.25
C LEU A 408 -1.51 -3.79 -14.08
N VAL A 409 -2.04 -3.65 -12.86
CA VAL A 409 -1.23 -3.32 -11.68
C VAL A 409 -0.24 -4.43 -11.34
N ARG A 410 -0.59 -5.71 -11.56
CA ARG A 410 0.34 -6.84 -11.36
C ARG A 410 1.60 -6.71 -12.23
N ARG A 411 1.48 -6.24 -13.48
CA ARG A 411 2.64 -5.99 -14.36
C ARG A 411 3.50 -4.85 -13.83
N HIS A 412 2.89 -3.76 -13.34
CA HIS A 412 3.62 -2.64 -12.74
C HIS A 412 4.35 -3.06 -11.47
N HIS A 413 3.67 -3.76 -10.56
CA HIS A 413 4.26 -4.21 -9.31
C HIS A 413 5.41 -5.20 -9.54
N ARG A 414 5.28 -6.12 -10.50
CA ARG A 414 6.37 -7.02 -10.86
C ARG A 414 7.62 -6.27 -11.30
N ARG A 415 7.49 -5.28 -12.19
CA ARG A 415 8.64 -4.46 -12.65
C ARG A 415 9.29 -3.68 -11.50
N ARG A 416 8.47 -3.11 -10.60
CA ARG A 416 8.95 -2.35 -9.44
C ARG A 416 9.65 -3.26 -8.44
N ARG A 417 9.11 -4.44 -8.20
CA ARG A 417 9.77 -5.48 -7.39
C ARG A 417 11.14 -5.85 -7.96
N ASP A 418 11.20 -6.15 -9.26
CA ASP A 418 12.44 -6.55 -9.92
C ASP A 418 13.49 -5.41 -9.84
N ALA A 419 13.07 -4.16 -10.02
CA ALA A 419 13.93 -2.99 -9.87
C ALA A 419 14.41 -2.81 -8.42
N MET A 420 13.57 -3.08 -7.42
CA MET A 420 13.95 -3.02 -6.01
C MET A 420 14.97 -4.09 -5.66
N ILE A 421 14.77 -5.34 -6.10
CA ILE A 421 15.74 -6.42 -5.88
C ILE A 421 17.09 -6.10 -6.52
N GLU A 422 17.08 -5.61 -7.76
CA GLU A 422 18.29 -5.18 -8.47
C GLU A 422 19.02 -4.04 -7.72
N ALA A 423 18.26 -3.04 -7.25
CA ALA A 423 18.81 -1.92 -6.52
C ALA A 423 19.38 -2.33 -5.16
N ILE A 424 18.72 -3.23 -4.42
CA ILE A 424 19.22 -3.82 -3.18
C ILE A 424 20.56 -4.53 -3.44
N GLY A 425 20.62 -5.42 -4.44
CA GLY A 425 21.85 -6.15 -4.77
C GLY A 425 23.02 -5.24 -5.11
N LYS A 426 22.77 -4.07 -5.72
CA LYS A 426 23.80 -3.09 -6.08
C LYS A 426 24.23 -2.16 -4.94
N ARG A 427 23.29 -1.80 -4.05
CA ARG A 427 23.48 -0.73 -3.07
C ARG A 427 23.63 -1.20 -1.63
N LEU A 428 23.15 -2.40 -1.34
CA LEU A 428 23.11 -2.98 0.00
C LEU A 428 23.81 -4.37 0.02
N PRO A 429 25.12 -4.42 -0.32
CA PRO A 429 25.84 -5.69 -0.33
C PRO A 429 25.85 -6.27 1.10
N GLY A 430 25.44 -7.53 1.23
CA GLY A 430 25.29 -8.21 2.53
C GLY A 430 23.88 -8.16 3.14
N ALA A 431 22.94 -7.41 2.54
CA ALA A 431 21.54 -7.51 2.92
C ALA A 431 20.91 -8.81 2.37
N VAL A 432 20.17 -9.51 3.23
CA VAL A 432 19.37 -10.67 2.84
C VAL A 432 17.97 -10.21 2.48
N VAL A 433 17.50 -10.57 1.28
CA VAL A 433 16.17 -10.21 0.78
C VAL A 433 15.18 -11.34 1.04
N HIS A 434 14.03 -11.02 1.63
CA HIS A 434 12.93 -11.92 1.88
C HIS A 434 11.67 -11.46 1.11
N GLY A 435 10.79 -12.40 0.72
CA GLY A 435 9.46 -12.07 0.19
C GLY A 435 9.38 -11.75 -1.30
N ALA A 436 10.35 -12.20 -2.11
CA ALA A 436 10.42 -11.84 -3.53
C ALA A 436 9.32 -12.45 -4.44
N ALA A 437 8.57 -13.47 -3.99
CA ALA A 437 7.65 -14.23 -4.83
C ALA A 437 6.28 -13.56 -5.06
N ALA A 438 5.85 -12.72 -4.12
CA ALA A 438 4.48 -12.17 -4.10
C ALA A 438 4.43 -10.80 -3.41
N GLY A 439 3.24 -10.20 -3.33
CA GLY A 439 2.91 -9.08 -2.47
C GLY A 439 3.27 -7.70 -3.02
N LEU A 440 3.35 -6.74 -2.12
CA LEU A 440 3.57 -5.31 -2.41
C LEU A 440 4.82 -4.76 -1.69
N HIS A 441 5.56 -5.62 -0.98
CA HIS A 441 6.74 -5.25 -0.21
C HIS A 441 7.78 -6.37 -0.23
N LEU A 442 8.99 -6.03 0.17
CA LEU A 442 10.09 -6.93 0.49
C LEU A 442 10.56 -6.63 1.91
N THR A 443 11.10 -7.63 2.59
CA THR A 443 11.85 -7.42 3.82
C THR A 443 13.33 -7.63 3.55
N ILE A 444 14.17 -6.74 4.09
CA ILE A 444 15.61 -6.92 4.11
C ILE A 444 16.09 -7.04 5.55
N THR A 445 17.06 -7.91 5.78
CA THR A 445 17.78 -8.03 7.06
C THR A 445 19.28 -7.92 6.81
N TRP A 446 20.04 -7.52 7.83
CA TRP A 446 21.50 -7.40 7.78
C TRP A 446 22.15 -7.78 9.10
N ASP A 447 23.47 -7.88 9.11
CA ASP A 447 24.26 -8.15 10.30
C ASP A 447 23.97 -7.09 11.37
N PRO A 448 23.59 -7.48 12.61
CA PRO A 448 23.33 -6.55 13.73
C PRO A 448 24.42 -5.51 13.97
N TYR A 449 25.65 -5.80 13.59
CA TYR A 449 26.80 -4.92 13.78
C TYR A 449 27.04 -3.96 12.60
N ALA A 450 26.29 -4.08 11.50
CA ALA A 450 26.51 -3.27 10.31
C ALA A 450 26.07 -1.79 10.50
N TYR A 451 25.12 -1.52 11.40
CA TYR A 451 24.61 -0.17 11.67
C TYR A 451 24.32 0.04 13.15
N GLU A 452 24.86 1.15 13.71
CA GLU A 452 24.65 1.48 15.12
C GLU A 452 23.20 1.97 15.36
N GLY A 453 22.57 1.47 16.43
CA GLY A 453 21.17 1.81 16.77
C GLY A 453 20.11 0.98 16.04
N GLY A 454 20.52 0.01 15.21
CA GLY A 454 19.60 -0.94 14.59
C GLY A 454 18.71 -0.34 13.50
N ASP A 455 17.59 -0.99 13.25
CA ASP A 455 16.67 -0.66 12.14
C ASP A 455 15.84 0.61 12.38
N THR A 456 15.48 0.92 13.62
CA THR A 456 14.76 2.16 13.99
C THR A 456 15.63 3.39 13.75
N ALA A 457 16.92 3.33 14.10
CA ALA A 457 17.85 4.42 13.85
C ALA A 457 18.08 4.60 12.34
N LEU A 458 18.21 3.50 11.58
CA LEU A 458 18.33 3.57 10.13
C LEU A 458 17.07 4.14 9.47
N ALA A 459 15.87 3.72 9.88
CA ALA A 459 14.61 4.27 9.39
C ALA A 459 14.47 5.77 9.68
N THR A 460 14.90 6.20 10.88
CA THR A 460 14.94 7.62 11.26
C THR A 460 15.91 8.40 10.36
N ALA A 461 17.12 7.92 10.17
CA ALA A 461 18.12 8.55 9.31
C ALA A 461 17.63 8.62 7.85
N ALA A 462 17.03 7.55 7.33
CA ALA A 462 16.45 7.52 5.99
C ALA A 462 15.36 8.58 5.83
N LEU A 463 14.49 8.74 6.82
CA LEU A 463 13.43 9.74 6.80
C LEU A 463 14.01 11.18 6.78
N HIS A 464 15.07 11.47 7.52
CA HIS A 464 15.79 12.75 7.42
C HIS A 464 16.34 13.02 6.02
N HIS A 465 16.69 11.97 5.27
CA HIS A 465 17.08 12.06 3.85
C HIS A 465 15.89 11.95 2.88
N GLY A 466 14.65 12.05 3.38
CA GLY A 466 13.43 12.06 2.58
C GLY A 466 12.96 10.69 2.10
N VAL A 467 13.46 9.60 2.68
CA VAL A 467 13.04 8.22 2.38
C VAL A 467 12.31 7.63 3.57
N LYS A 468 11.03 7.30 3.39
CA LYS A 468 10.18 6.70 4.42
C LYS A 468 10.14 5.18 4.23
N THR A 469 10.33 4.44 5.33
CA THR A 469 10.23 2.98 5.40
C THR A 469 9.84 2.55 6.80
N HIS A 470 9.56 1.26 7.01
CA HIS A 470 9.24 0.75 8.35
C HIS A 470 10.37 -0.14 8.88
N PRO A 471 10.78 0.03 10.14
CA PRO A 471 11.70 -0.89 10.80
C PRO A 471 11.02 -2.25 11.01
N LEU A 472 11.78 -3.33 10.82
CA LEU A 472 11.28 -4.69 11.02
C LEU A 472 10.96 -4.95 12.50
N SER A 473 11.71 -4.35 13.42
CA SER A 473 11.50 -4.44 14.86
C SER A 473 10.09 -4.05 15.32
N TRP A 474 9.36 -3.24 14.58
CA TRP A 474 7.94 -2.96 14.85
C TRP A 474 7.05 -4.19 14.71
N HIS A 475 7.50 -5.13 13.90
CA HIS A 475 6.74 -6.33 13.54
C HIS A 475 7.22 -7.57 14.30
N THR A 476 8.09 -7.39 15.30
CA THR A 476 8.63 -8.47 16.13
C THR A 476 8.21 -8.33 17.59
N GLN A 477 8.03 -9.44 18.28
CA GLN A 477 7.85 -9.55 19.73
C GLN A 477 9.04 -10.23 20.39
N LEU A 478 9.80 -10.99 19.60
CA LEU A 478 10.99 -11.72 20.03
C LEU A 478 12.27 -11.07 19.44
N PRO A 479 13.45 -11.31 20.03
CA PRO A 479 14.72 -10.84 19.46
C PRO A 479 14.88 -11.26 17.99
N HIS A 480 15.25 -10.32 17.15
CA HIS A 480 15.31 -10.49 15.71
C HIS A 480 16.52 -9.76 15.12
N ALA A 481 17.02 -10.21 13.96
CA ALA A 481 18.01 -9.45 13.21
C ALA A 481 17.41 -8.10 12.74
N PRO A 482 18.16 -6.99 12.79
CA PRO A 482 17.67 -5.71 12.31
C PRO A 482 17.31 -5.78 10.83
N GLY A 483 16.25 -5.08 10.45
CA GLY A 483 15.72 -5.14 9.10
C GLY A 483 14.80 -3.98 8.74
N LEU A 484 14.46 -3.85 7.49
CA LEU A 484 13.45 -2.91 6.99
C LEU A 484 12.40 -3.63 6.16
N VAL A 485 11.16 -3.19 6.29
CA VAL A 485 10.06 -3.62 5.44
C VAL A 485 9.83 -2.54 4.38
N LEU A 486 10.11 -2.88 3.12
CA LEU A 486 10.19 -1.96 1.99
C LEU A 486 9.04 -2.18 1.02
N GLY A 487 8.10 -1.24 0.96
CA GLY A 487 7.03 -1.22 -0.03
C GLY A 487 7.54 -0.75 -1.41
N TYR A 488 7.16 -1.47 -2.47
CA TYR A 488 7.54 -1.10 -3.84
C TYR A 488 6.35 -0.74 -4.72
N ALA A 489 5.13 -0.98 -4.27
CA ALA A 489 3.97 -0.85 -5.15
C ALA A 489 3.58 0.61 -5.43
N ALA A 490 3.85 1.53 -4.53
CA ALA A 490 3.49 2.95 -4.67
C ALA A 490 4.52 3.79 -5.42
N SER A 491 5.81 3.41 -5.37
CA SER A 491 6.92 4.20 -5.90
C SER A 491 7.36 3.77 -7.31
N GLY A 492 7.81 4.72 -8.14
CA GLY A 492 8.38 4.44 -9.45
C GLY A 492 9.76 3.78 -9.36
N THR A 493 10.20 3.12 -10.45
CA THR A 493 11.50 2.41 -10.47
C THR A 493 12.69 3.34 -10.22
N ALA A 494 12.62 4.62 -10.67
CA ALA A 494 13.65 5.62 -10.41
C ALA A 494 13.70 6.02 -8.92
N GLU A 495 12.53 6.21 -8.30
CA GLU A 495 12.42 6.51 -6.86
C GLU A 495 12.92 5.34 -6.00
N ILE A 496 12.58 4.12 -6.40
CA ILE A 496 13.09 2.90 -5.75
C ILE A 496 14.62 2.87 -5.80
N ALA A 497 15.22 3.08 -6.98
CA ALA A 497 16.68 3.06 -7.14
C ALA A 497 17.36 4.17 -6.32
N GLU A 498 16.76 5.35 -6.26
CA GLU A 498 17.24 6.48 -5.45
C GLU A 498 17.12 6.20 -3.95
N GLY A 499 15.96 5.67 -3.50
CA GLY A 499 15.75 5.30 -2.10
C GLY A 499 16.73 4.23 -1.62
N MET A 500 17.00 3.22 -2.46
CA MET A 500 18.02 2.21 -2.16
C MET A 500 19.43 2.82 -2.14
N GLY A 501 19.71 3.83 -2.96
CA GLY A 501 20.97 4.60 -2.90
C GLY A 501 21.16 5.25 -1.52
N VAL A 502 20.14 5.97 -1.04
CA VAL A 502 20.17 6.63 0.29
C VAL A 502 20.40 5.60 1.40
N LEU A 503 19.67 4.49 1.40
CA LEU A 503 19.83 3.44 2.41
C LEU A 503 21.24 2.82 2.36
N GLY A 504 21.79 2.61 1.15
CA GLY A 504 23.15 2.09 0.97
C GLY A 504 24.21 3.03 1.52
N ASP A 505 24.10 4.32 1.23
CA ASP A 505 25.04 5.33 1.71
C ASP A 505 25.02 5.44 3.24
N LEU A 506 23.84 5.36 3.86
CA LEU A 506 23.69 5.37 5.32
C LEU A 506 24.32 4.14 5.97
N LEU A 507 24.06 2.95 5.43
CA LEU A 507 24.67 1.70 5.94
C LEU A 507 26.19 1.70 5.78
N ALA A 508 26.71 2.17 4.64
CA ALA A 508 28.15 2.26 4.41
C ALA A 508 28.84 3.31 5.30
N GLY A 509 28.15 4.44 5.58
CA GLY A 509 28.65 5.50 6.46
C GLY A 509 28.70 5.08 7.93
N GLY A 510 27.71 4.32 8.41
CA GLY A 510 27.69 3.77 9.77
C GLY A 510 28.84 2.78 10.05
N GLY A 511 29.23 1.99 9.04
CA GLY A 511 30.36 1.05 9.17
C GLY A 511 31.75 1.71 9.27
N ARG A 512 31.92 2.89 8.66
CA ARG A 512 33.22 3.62 8.69
C ARG A 512 33.55 4.25 10.05
N ALA A 513 32.53 4.59 10.85
CA ALA A 513 32.73 5.15 12.19
C ALA A 513 33.38 4.15 13.18
N ARG A 514 33.25 2.85 12.97
CA ARG A 514 33.88 1.80 13.79
C ARG A 514 35.30 1.43 13.38
N GLY A 515 35.64 1.52 12.07
CA GLY A 515 37.00 1.24 11.59
C GLY A 515 38.04 2.21 12.12
N GLY A 516 37.65 3.47 12.36
CA GLY A 516 38.54 4.51 12.89
C GLY A 516 38.86 4.42 14.38
N ARG A 517 38.06 3.71 15.18
CA ARG A 517 38.28 3.56 16.64
C ARG A 517 39.14 2.35 17.04
N ARG A 518 39.29 1.35 16.17
CA ARG A 518 40.16 0.19 16.45
C ARG A 518 41.66 0.39 16.15
N GLY A 519 42.01 1.53 15.47
CA GLY A 519 43.40 1.81 15.08
C GLY A 519 44.19 2.72 16.02
N ARG A 520 43.65 3.19 17.16
CA ARG A 520 44.37 4.04 18.10
C ARG A 520 44.37 3.45 19.52
N GLY A 521 45.12 2.42 19.73
CA GLY A 521 45.29 1.84 21.05
C GLY A 521 46.16 0.62 21.05
N LEU A 522 47.43 0.79 20.69
CA LEU A 522 48.55 -0.05 21.12
C LEU A 522 49.84 0.62 20.57
N GLY A 523 50.40 1.52 21.39
CA GLY A 523 51.69 2.16 21.13
C GLY A 523 52.05 3.05 22.30
N SER A 524 52.47 2.44 23.39
CA SER A 524 53.52 2.87 24.31
C SER A 524 53.64 1.90 25.46
#